data_5b72f2d531e843bd81105933f30daa99
#
_entry.id   5b72f2d531e843bd81105933f30daa99
#
_cell.length_a   1.000
_cell.length_b   1.000
_cell.length_c   1.000
_cell.angle_alpha   90.00
_cell.angle_beta   90.00
_cell.angle_gamma   90.00
#
_symmetry.space_group_name_H-M   'P 1'
#
loop_
_entity.id
_entity.type
_entity.pdbx_description
1 polymer ?
#
loop_
_entity_poly.entity_id
_entity_poly.type
_entity_poly.pdbx_seq_one_letter_code
_entity_poly.pdbx_strand_id
1 'polypeptide(L)'
;MMVAYGFKSFFAPQIEDGTKTHTIRGYRRRHAHVGEPIQLYQGMRTRYCRAIIEDPVCIAVLPIVIMSTDLIDAGIAYIAIDGQPLHRDEIEPFAASDGFDPLRLAGHAPAKLIGATARETMGRFWRQSYGQSVFQGVLIKWEPRP
;
A
#
# COMPACT_ATOMS: atom_id res chain seq x y z
N MET A 1 -7.45 -20.53 8.35
CA MET A 1 -6.66 -19.56 9.13
C MET A 1 -6.65 -18.21 8.42
N MET A 2 -7.03 -17.15 9.13
CA MET A 2 -7.02 -15.81 8.55
C MET A 2 -5.63 -15.22 8.53
N VAL A 3 -5.33 -14.44 7.48
CA VAL A 3 -4.07 -13.72 7.37
C VAL A 3 -4.28 -12.29 7.86
N ALA A 4 -3.33 -11.78 8.64
CA ALA A 4 -3.37 -10.44 9.18
C ALA A 4 -2.33 -9.54 8.51
N TYR A 5 -2.70 -8.29 8.28
CA TYR A 5 -1.81 -7.26 7.77
C TYR A 5 -1.78 -6.07 8.71
N GLY A 6 -0.58 -5.60 9.03
CA GLY A 6 -0.38 -4.44 9.88
C GLY A 6 -0.15 -3.19 9.04
N PHE A 7 -0.63 -2.04 9.52
CA PHE A 7 -0.54 -0.77 8.81
C PHE A 7 -0.01 0.32 9.72
N LYS A 8 0.72 1.25 9.14
CA LYS A 8 1.07 2.51 9.81
C LYS A 8 -0.22 3.28 10.13
N SER A 9 -0.20 4.02 11.24
CA SER A 9 -1.38 4.76 11.71
C SER A 9 -1.95 5.72 10.66
N PHE A 10 -1.10 6.30 9.82
CA PHE A 10 -1.55 7.26 8.81
C PHE A 10 -2.30 6.64 7.64
N PHE A 11 -2.30 5.32 7.51
CA PHE A 11 -3.14 4.63 6.53
C PHE A 11 -4.51 4.27 7.08
N ALA A 12 -4.66 4.19 8.39
CA ALA A 12 -5.90 3.72 9.01
C ALA A 12 -7.13 4.55 8.62
N PRO A 13 -7.10 5.90 8.64
CA PRO A 13 -8.27 6.68 8.22
C PRO A 13 -8.72 6.40 6.79
N GLN A 14 -7.77 6.13 5.89
CA GLN A 14 -8.07 5.85 4.48
C GLN A 14 -8.67 4.46 4.29
N ILE A 15 -8.28 3.51 5.13
CA ILE A 15 -8.90 2.18 5.15
C ILE A 15 -10.32 2.29 5.74
N GLU A 16 -10.48 3.06 6.80
CA GLU A 16 -11.78 3.26 7.47
C GLU A 16 -12.81 3.88 6.54
N ASP A 17 -12.42 4.87 5.74
CA ASP A 17 -13.36 5.56 4.85
C ASP A 17 -13.50 4.89 3.47
N GLY A 18 -12.74 3.83 3.22
CA GLY A 18 -12.86 3.05 1.99
C GLY A 18 -12.07 3.59 0.80
N THR A 19 -11.26 4.64 0.97
CA THR A 19 -10.43 5.13 -0.13
C THR A 19 -9.21 4.25 -0.37
N LYS A 20 -8.72 3.55 0.66
CA LYS A 20 -7.66 2.55 0.50
C LYS A 20 -8.27 1.16 0.68
N THR A 21 -8.28 0.38 -0.41
CA THR A 21 -8.87 -0.97 -0.45
C THR A 21 -7.87 -2.03 -0.92
N HIS A 22 -6.59 -1.73 -0.86
CA HIS A 22 -5.54 -2.69 -1.18
C HIS A 22 -4.26 -2.37 -0.42
N THR A 23 -3.34 -3.32 -0.41
CA THR A 23 -2.01 -3.16 0.15
C THR A 23 -0.99 -3.93 -0.68
N ILE A 24 0.27 -3.52 -0.62
CA ILE A 24 1.37 -4.16 -1.33
C ILE A 24 2.31 -4.73 -0.30
N ARG A 25 2.64 -6.01 -0.45
CA ARG A 25 3.50 -6.74 0.49
C ARG A 25 4.55 -7.55 -0.24
N GLY A 26 5.70 -7.70 0.38
CA GLY A 26 6.73 -8.61 -0.11
C GLY A 26 6.27 -10.06 -0.02
N TYR A 27 7.01 -10.95 -0.69
CA TYR A 27 6.70 -12.37 -0.60
C TYR A 27 6.89 -12.86 0.83
N ARG A 28 5.97 -13.72 1.26
CA ARG A 28 6.05 -14.38 2.53
C ARG A 28 5.39 -15.76 2.42
N ARG A 29 5.57 -16.57 3.45
CA ARG A 29 5.12 -17.97 3.45
C ARG A 29 3.65 -18.11 3.11
N ARG A 30 2.80 -17.22 3.61
CA ARG A 30 1.38 -17.25 3.35
C ARG A 30 0.80 -15.87 3.22
N HIS A 31 0.13 -15.64 2.11
CA HIS A 31 -0.74 -14.48 1.91
C HIS A 31 -2.20 -14.93 1.89
N ALA A 32 -3.11 -13.95 1.96
CA ALA A 32 -4.53 -14.21 1.82
C ALA A 32 -4.84 -14.81 0.46
N HIS A 33 -5.88 -15.64 0.41
CA HIS A 33 -6.43 -16.16 -0.84
C HIS A 33 -7.75 -15.46 -1.15
N VAL A 34 -8.07 -15.34 -2.44
CA VAL A 34 -9.37 -14.80 -2.87
C VAL A 34 -10.50 -15.57 -2.20
N GLY A 35 -11.45 -14.82 -1.63
CA GLY A 35 -12.58 -15.38 -0.91
C GLY A 35 -12.38 -15.51 0.59
N GLU A 36 -11.16 -15.37 1.08
CA GLU A 36 -10.89 -15.40 2.51
C GLU A 36 -11.11 -14.05 3.17
N PRO A 37 -11.64 -14.00 4.40
CA PRO A 37 -11.59 -12.78 5.19
C PRO A 37 -10.15 -12.50 5.61
N ILE A 38 -9.79 -11.21 5.68
CA ILE A 38 -8.47 -10.76 6.11
C ILE A 38 -8.60 -9.81 7.29
N GLN A 39 -7.56 -9.80 8.13
CA GLN A 39 -7.53 -8.94 9.32
C GLN A 39 -6.62 -7.74 9.04
N LEU A 40 -7.14 -6.55 9.26
CA LEU A 40 -6.38 -5.30 9.06
C LEU A 40 -6.20 -4.61 10.41
N TYR A 41 -4.94 -4.48 10.82
CA TYR A 41 -4.60 -3.97 12.15
C TYR A 41 -3.72 -2.73 12.08
N GLN A 42 -3.93 -1.83 13.03
CA GLN A 42 -3.00 -0.76 13.36
C GLN A 42 -2.29 -1.13 14.65
N GLY A 43 -0.99 -0.84 14.74
CA GLY A 43 -0.22 -1.13 15.96
C GLY A 43 -0.01 -2.61 16.22
N MET A 44 0.03 -3.44 15.18
CA MET A 44 0.22 -4.87 15.28
C MET A 44 1.50 -5.19 16.05
N ARG A 45 1.42 -6.19 16.95
CA ARG A 45 2.50 -6.62 17.86
C ARG A 45 2.84 -5.60 18.95
N THR A 46 1.94 -4.65 19.20
CA THR A 46 2.06 -3.72 20.32
C THR A 46 0.80 -3.81 21.18
N ARG A 47 0.88 -3.23 22.39
CA ARG A 47 -0.30 -3.14 23.26
C ARG A 47 -1.39 -2.22 22.71
N TYR A 48 -1.08 -1.45 21.67
CA TYR A 48 -2.03 -0.55 21.02
C TYR A 48 -2.65 -1.18 19.76
N CYS A 49 -2.46 -2.48 19.58
CA CYS A 49 -3.00 -3.21 18.43
C CYS A 49 -4.53 -3.11 18.42
N ARG A 50 -5.07 -2.65 17.30
CA ARG A 50 -6.52 -2.59 17.10
C ARG A 50 -6.88 -2.94 15.66
N ALA A 51 -8.03 -3.58 15.49
CA ALA A 51 -8.60 -3.78 14.16
C ALA A 51 -9.06 -2.43 13.59
N ILE A 52 -8.72 -2.17 12.33
CA ILE A 52 -9.09 -0.90 11.69
C ILE A 52 -10.54 -0.93 11.24
N ILE A 53 -10.97 -2.02 10.59
CA ILE A 53 -12.33 -2.25 10.15
C ILE A 53 -12.68 -3.70 10.41
N GLU A 54 -13.96 -4.04 10.34
CA GLU A 54 -14.42 -5.43 10.34
C GLU A 54 -13.77 -6.16 9.17
N ASP A 55 -13.40 -7.43 9.39
CA ASP A 55 -12.60 -8.21 8.45
C ASP A 55 -13.22 -8.24 7.04
N PRO A 56 -12.61 -7.57 6.05
CA PRO A 56 -13.12 -7.61 4.68
C PRO A 56 -12.70 -8.90 3.98
N VAL A 57 -13.39 -9.21 2.90
CA VAL A 57 -13.07 -10.39 2.08
C VAL A 57 -12.05 -10.02 1.01
N CYS A 58 -11.00 -10.83 0.87
CA CYS A 58 -10.00 -10.68 -0.18
C CYS A 58 -10.62 -10.98 -1.55
N ILE A 59 -10.47 -10.07 -2.51
CA ILE A 59 -11.02 -10.23 -3.86
C ILE A 59 -9.95 -10.41 -4.95
N ALA A 60 -8.70 -10.08 -4.66
CA ALA A 60 -7.62 -10.28 -5.62
C ALA A 60 -6.28 -10.37 -4.91
N VAL A 61 -5.40 -11.23 -5.41
CA VAL A 61 -3.99 -11.33 -5.00
C VAL A 61 -3.19 -11.41 -6.29
N LEU A 62 -2.47 -10.34 -6.62
CA LEU A 62 -1.82 -10.20 -7.93
C LEU A 62 -0.33 -9.94 -7.74
N PRO A 63 0.53 -10.53 -8.59
CA PRO A 63 1.95 -10.17 -8.54
C PRO A 63 2.14 -8.71 -8.93
N ILE A 64 3.07 -8.03 -8.28
CA ILE A 64 3.39 -6.64 -8.57
C ILE A 64 4.90 -6.45 -8.60
N VAL A 65 5.35 -5.60 -9.52
CA VAL A 65 6.74 -5.17 -9.62
C VAL A 65 6.77 -3.65 -9.52
N ILE A 66 7.64 -3.14 -8.66
CA ILE A 66 7.81 -1.69 -8.49
C ILE A 66 9.30 -1.37 -8.56
N MET A 67 9.65 -0.42 -9.43
CA MET A 67 11.02 0.08 -9.52
C MET A 67 11.07 1.47 -8.90
N SER A 68 11.83 1.62 -7.82
CA SER A 68 12.06 2.91 -7.18
C SER A 68 13.48 3.39 -7.44
N THR A 69 13.65 4.70 -7.58
CA THR A 69 14.94 5.31 -7.85
C THR A 69 14.97 6.75 -7.34
N ASP A 70 16.16 7.24 -6.98
CA ASP A 70 16.37 8.64 -6.66
C ASP A 70 16.84 9.47 -7.86
N LEU A 71 16.98 8.84 -9.03
CA LEU A 71 17.42 9.52 -10.25
C LEU A 71 16.34 10.43 -10.85
N ILE A 72 15.08 10.25 -10.44
CA ILE A 72 13.97 11.10 -10.85
C ILE A 72 13.23 11.60 -9.61
N ASP A 73 12.70 12.81 -9.66
CA ASP A 73 11.97 13.38 -8.52
C ASP A 73 10.71 12.60 -8.19
N ALA A 74 10.07 12.03 -9.22
CA ALA A 74 8.87 11.21 -9.03
C ALA A 74 9.11 9.96 -8.17
N GLY A 75 10.35 9.46 -8.11
CA GLY A 75 10.73 8.36 -7.21
C GLY A 75 10.34 6.97 -7.65
N ILE A 76 9.19 6.79 -8.26
CA ILE A 76 8.71 5.52 -8.82
C ILE A 76 8.84 5.57 -10.33
N ALA A 77 9.70 4.71 -10.89
CA ALA A 77 9.97 4.70 -12.32
C ALA A 77 9.04 3.76 -13.08
N TYR A 78 8.51 2.71 -12.41
CA TYR A 78 7.80 1.64 -13.11
C TYR A 78 6.96 0.86 -12.11
N ILE A 79 5.75 0.50 -12.53
CA ILE A 79 4.88 -0.43 -11.80
C ILE A 79 4.24 -1.37 -12.82
N ALA A 80 4.30 -2.67 -12.55
CA ALA A 80 3.56 -3.67 -13.34
C ALA A 80 2.70 -4.51 -12.38
N ILE A 81 1.44 -4.68 -12.72
CA ILE A 81 0.49 -5.47 -11.95
C ILE A 81 0.03 -6.63 -12.82
N ASP A 82 0.19 -7.84 -12.29
CA ASP A 82 -0.16 -9.08 -13.00
C ASP A 82 0.49 -9.15 -14.38
N GLY A 83 1.75 -8.71 -14.46
CA GLY A 83 2.53 -8.69 -15.69
C GLY A 83 2.21 -7.54 -16.64
N GLN A 84 1.26 -6.66 -16.31
CA GLN A 84 0.86 -5.55 -17.16
C GLN A 84 1.42 -4.24 -16.61
N PRO A 85 2.33 -3.56 -17.36
CA PRO A 85 2.84 -2.27 -16.91
C PRO A 85 1.74 -1.23 -16.85
N LEU A 86 1.75 -0.43 -15.79
CA LEU A 86 0.91 0.77 -15.72
C LEU A 86 1.48 1.81 -16.70
N HIS A 87 0.59 2.48 -17.42
CA HIS A 87 0.96 3.66 -18.16
C HIS A 87 1.45 4.72 -17.17
N ARG A 88 2.39 5.57 -17.59
CA ARG A 88 2.96 6.58 -16.68
C ARG A 88 1.88 7.46 -16.03
N ASP A 89 0.79 7.72 -16.75
CA ASP A 89 -0.31 8.55 -16.25
C ASP A 89 -1.18 7.80 -15.23
N GLU A 90 -1.03 6.49 -15.11
CA GLU A 90 -1.76 5.67 -14.17
C GLU A 90 -1.04 5.51 -12.84
N ILE A 91 0.26 5.82 -12.79
CA ILE A 91 1.07 5.63 -11.57
C ILE A 91 0.61 6.58 -10.46
N GLU A 92 0.36 7.84 -10.80
CA GLU A 92 -0.09 8.83 -9.80
C GLU A 92 -1.42 8.44 -9.15
N PRO A 93 -2.50 8.13 -9.90
CA PRO A 93 -3.74 7.71 -9.26
C PRO A 93 -3.60 6.38 -8.51
N PHE A 94 -2.77 5.46 -9.00
CA PHE A 94 -2.52 4.22 -8.27
C PHE A 94 -1.84 4.50 -6.92
N ALA A 95 -0.80 5.34 -6.91
CA ALA A 95 -0.11 5.72 -5.68
C ALA A 95 -1.07 6.40 -4.69
N ALA A 96 -1.94 7.28 -5.18
CA ALA A 96 -2.94 7.93 -4.33
C ALA A 96 -3.90 6.90 -3.72
N SER A 97 -4.36 5.93 -4.52
CA SER A 97 -5.27 4.88 -4.04
C SER A 97 -4.60 3.94 -3.03
N ASP A 98 -3.27 3.81 -3.10
CA ASP A 98 -2.51 3.01 -2.14
C ASP A 98 -2.26 3.75 -0.81
N GLY A 99 -2.73 4.98 -0.70
CA GLY A 99 -2.67 5.74 0.53
C GLY A 99 -1.61 6.84 0.57
N PHE A 100 -0.99 7.17 -0.56
CA PHE A 100 0.14 8.10 -0.60
C PHE A 100 -0.23 9.52 -1.05
N ASP A 101 -1.53 9.85 -1.11
CA ASP A 101 -1.95 11.21 -1.43
C ASP A 101 -1.44 12.17 -0.35
N PRO A 102 -0.63 13.18 -0.72
CA PRO A 102 -0.08 14.13 0.24
C PRO A 102 -1.15 14.84 1.08
N LEU A 103 -2.30 15.12 0.48
CA LEU A 103 -3.40 15.78 1.19
C LEU A 103 -3.98 14.90 2.30
N ARG A 104 -3.96 13.58 2.12
CA ARG A 104 -4.45 12.63 3.13
C ARG A 104 -3.42 12.37 4.22
N LEU A 105 -2.14 12.56 3.91
CA LEU A 105 -1.04 12.30 4.85
C LEU A 105 -0.61 13.51 5.65
N ALA A 106 -0.94 14.72 5.21
CA ALA A 106 -0.54 15.96 5.88
C ALA A 106 -1.07 15.96 7.32
N GLY A 107 -0.16 16.23 8.29
CA GLY A 107 -0.50 16.21 9.70
C GLY A 107 -0.59 14.82 10.34
N HIS A 108 -0.47 13.75 9.55
CA HIS A 108 -0.57 12.37 10.06
C HIS A 108 0.71 11.57 9.88
N ALA A 109 1.41 11.77 8.76
CA ALA A 109 2.66 11.08 8.46
C ALA A 109 3.85 11.99 8.70
N PRO A 110 5.08 11.43 8.90
CA PRO A 110 6.28 12.27 8.99
C PRO A 110 6.45 13.17 7.77
N ALA A 111 6.75 14.44 7.99
CA ALA A 111 6.87 15.43 6.92
C ALA A 111 7.87 15.02 5.85
N LYS A 112 8.95 14.34 6.25
CA LYS A 112 9.99 13.86 5.32
C LYS A 112 9.49 12.85 4.29
N LEU A 113 8.38 12.18 4.55
CA LEU A 113 7.77 11.22 3.62
C LEU A 113 6.87 11.90 2.59
N ILE A 114 6.37 13.09 2.89
CA ILE A 114 5.36 13.73 2.08
C ILE A 114 6.02 14.54 0.96
N GLY A 115 5.84 14.09 -0.29
CA GLY A 115 6.31 14.78 -1.47
C GLY A 115 5.23 15.68 -2.06
N ALA A 116 5.49 16.21 -3.25
CA ALA A 116 4.55 17.07 -3.95
C ALA A 116 3.38 16.29 -4.56
N THR A 117 3.58 15.01 -4.85
CA THR A 117 2.60 14.13 -5.48
C THR A 117 2.52 12.82 -4.72
N ALA A 118 1.47 12.05 -4.98
CA ALA A 118 1.33 10.71 -4.41
C ALA A 118 2.44 9.78 -4.91
N ARG A 119 2.79 9.87 -6.19
CA ARG A 119 3.88 9.08 -6.78
C ARG A 119 5.21 9.37 -6.07
N GLU A 120 5.53 10.63 -5.85
CA GLU A 120 6.75 11.03 -5.16
C GLU A 120 6.75 10.55 -3.70
N THR A 121 5.63 10.69 -3.02
CA THR A 121 5.46 10.23 -1.64
C THR A 121 5.65 8.72 -1.53
N MET A 122 5.04 7.97 -2.42
CA MET A 122 5.21 6.52 -2.51
C MET A 122 6.68 6.16 -2.75
N GLY A 123 7.36 6.90 -3.64
CA GLY A 123 8.77 6.69 -3.92
C GLY A 123 9.65 6.88 -2.70
N ARG A 124 9.40 7.91 -1.89
CA ARG A 124 10.12 8.16 -0.64
C ARG A 124 9.91 7.02 0.36
N PHE A 125 8.65 6.59 0.52
CA PHE A 125 8.31 5.48 1.40
C PHE A 125 9.00 4.18 0.93
N TRP A 126 8.98 3.91 -0.37
CA TRP A 126 9.57 2.71 -0.94
C TRP A 126 11.09 2.67 -0.76
N ARG A 127 11.77 3.78 -1.03
CA ARG A 127 13.23 3.85 -0.82
C ARG A 127 13.61 3.69 0.63
N GLN A 128 12.82 4.27 1.55
CA GLN A 128 13.08 4.14 2.99
C GLN A 128 12.89 2.71 3.47
N SER A 129 11.88 2.01 2.94
CA SER A 129 11.53 0.66 3.38
C SER A 129 12.34 -0.43 2.70
N TYR A 130 12.67 -0.26 1.42
CA TYR A 130 13.27 -1.30 0.57
C TYR A 130 14.55 -0.85 -0.13
N GLY A 131 14.94 0.40 0.01
CA GLY A 131 16.08 0.96 -0.71
C GLY A 131 15.76 1.21 -2.18
N GLN A 132 16.80 1.62 -2.93
CA GLN A 132 16.68 1.85 -4.38
C GLN A 132 16.84 0.49 -5.08
N SER A 133 15.74 -0.06 -5.56
CA SER A 133 15.74 -1.43 -6.07
C SER A 133 14.52 -1.74 -6.91
N VAL A 134 14.51 -2.95 -7.48
CA VAL A 134 13.33 -3.56 -8.08
C VAL A 134 12.66 -4.39 -6.99
N PHE A 135 11.46 -3.98 -6.59
CA PHE A 135 10.66 -4.68 -5.62
C PHE A 135 9.72 -5.65 -6.33
N GLN A 136 9.67 -6.88 -5.85
CA GLN A 136 8.74 -7.90 -6.32
C GLN A 136 7.92 -8.38 -5.14
N GLY A 137 6.60 -8.40 -5.31
CA GLY A 137 5.70 -8.80 -4.23
C GLY A 137 4.30 -9.07 -4.73
N VAL A 138 3.34 -8.87 -3.84
CA VAL A 138 1.92 -9.08 -4.15
C VAL A 138 1.09 -7.86 -3.79
N LEU A 139 0.09 -7.61 -4.62
CA LEU A 139 -0.97 -6.63 -4.39
C LEU A 139 -2.18 -7.40 -3.89
N ILE A 140 -2.63 -7.10 -2.68
CA ILE A 140 -3.78 -7.76 -2.06
C ILE A 140 -4.92 -6.74 -2.04
N LYS A 141 -6.04 -7.09 -2.68
CA LYS A 141 -7.22 -6.24 -2.72
C LYS A 141 -8.34 -6.86 -1.90
N TRP A 142 -9.09 -6.03 -1.20
CA TRP A 142 -10.29 -6.45 -0.50
C TRP A 142 -11.51 -5.71 -1.01
N GLU A 143 -12.68 -6.28 -0.73
CA GLU A 143 -13.93 -5.68 -1.21
C GLU A 143 -14.15 -4.33 -0.52
N PRO A 144 -14.63 -3.33 -1.30
CA PRO A 144 -14.99 -2.04 -0.71
C PRO A 144 -16.12 -2.21 0.30
N ARG A 145 -16.12 -1.34 1.33
CA ARG A 145 -17.22 -1.29 2.29
C ARG A 145 -18.46 -0.73 1.58
N PRO A 146 -19.64 -1.28 1.91
CA PRO A 146 -20.89 -0.75 1.36
C PRO A 146 -21.18 0.67 1.82
#